data_ca23bcc4b33b4c0b57a9681e30f7f0e5
#
_entry.id   ca23bcc4b33b4c0b57a9681e30f7f0e5
#
_cell.length_a   1.000
_cell.length_b   1.000
_cell.length_c   1.000
_cell.angle_alpha   90.00
_cell.angle_beta   90.00
_cell.angle_gamma   90.00
#
_symmetry.space_group_name_H-M   'P 1'
#
loop_
_entity.id
_entity.type
_entity.pdbx_description
1 polymer ?
#
loop_
_entity_poly.entity_id
_entity_poly.type
_entity_poly.pdbx_seq_one_letter_code
_entity_poly.pdbx_strand_id
1 'polypeptide(L)'
;MNRRGIALISSAHVVDDAYQGVVPALLPFLVAERHYSYAAVSGLTLAATLLSSVAQPVFGWWTDRRPRRWMIPAGILMAATGVASVGLFSSYLVTWLVIALSGLGIAAFHPEAARAARLAAGNSNRAMSVFALGGNAGFALGSLITAPVLLLAGLRGTVLLIVPALVMVVILVRRLTAILDRPRQRRTAVLPTGVDDWPAFLRLTSVVVVRAVLFFGLTSFLALYFIHELGASPGVGGASLTLFLVAGGIGTLLGGWVADRHGRLTSIRLGFDLTAPAMAGLVLSTSLPVVLVFVALTGIGTFMPFSVFVILSQDYLPNRIGTASGVTIGLAVSIGGLFSPLLGWLADSTSLRFTLSTLIALPILALLLSALMHEPVTAAPSAQEETYPHFSRDGLV
;
A
#
# COMPACT_ATOMS: atom_id res chain seq x y z
N MET A 1 -17.52 17.67 -7.38
CA MET A 1 -16.98 16.31 -7.55
C MET A 1 -17.25 15.81 -8.97
N ASN A 2 -16.24 15.39 -9.70
CA ASN A 2 -16.35 14.75 -11.00
C ASN A 2 -16.40 13.23 -10.85
N ARG A 3 -17.59 12.64 -10.77
CA ARG A 3 -17.77 11.18 -10.56
C ARG A 3 -17.07 10.33 -11.62
N ARG A 4 -17.14 10.74 -12.91
CA ARG A 4 -16.48 10.01 -14.01
C ARG A 4 -14.95 10.09 -13.91
N GLY A 5 -14.42 11.25 -13.48
CA GLY A 5 -12.99 11.42 -13.25
C GLY A 5 -12.48 10.54 -12.11
N ILE A 6 -13.17 10.51 -10.97
CA ILE A 6 -12.82 9.64 -9.84
C ILE A 6 -12.90 8.17 -10.24
N ALA A 7 -13.97 7.74 -10.90
CA ALA A 7 -14.10 6.35 -11.35
C ALA A 7 -12.93 5.95 -12.27
N LEU A 8 -12.59 6.78 -13.26
CA LEU A 8 -11.50 6.51 -14.19
C LEU A 8 -10.15 6.41 -13.48
N ILE A 9 -9.81 7.39 -12.63
CA ILE A 9 -8.51 7.41 -11.93
C ILE A 9 -8.42 6.30 -10.88
N SER A 10 -9.52 5.98 -10.18
CA SER A 10 -9.54 4.85 -9.24
C SER A 10 -9.40 3.51 -9.96
N SER A 11 -10.03 3.33 -11.13
CA SER A 11 -9.82 2.12 -11.94
C SER A 11 -8.38 2.04 -12.47
N ALA A 12 -7.79 3.17 -12.84
CA ALA A 12 -6.37 3.22 -13.22
C ALA A 12 -5.46 2.82 -12.04
N HIS A 13 -5.79 3.25 -10.81
CA HIS A 13 -5.07 2.88 -9.60
C HIS A 13 -5.18 1.37 -9.29
N VAL A 14 -6.38 0.78 -9.48
CA VAL A 14 -6.56 -0.68 -9.41
C VAL A 14 -5.62 -1.40 -10.35
N VAL A 15 -5.50 -0.95 -11.61
CA VAL A 15 -4.65 -1.61 -12.61
C VAL A 15 -3.18 -1.41 -12.31
N ASP A 16 -2.76 -0.21 -11.86
CA ASP A 16 -1.36 0.06 -11.51
C ASP A 16 -0.90 -0.79 -10.33
N ASP A 17 -1.65 -0.77 -9.23
CA ASP A 17 -1.29 -1.49 -8.02
C ASP A 17 -1.48 -3.01 -8.14
N ALA A 18 -2.22 -3.50 -9.15
CA ALA A 18 -2.23 -4.92 -9.45
C ALA A 18 -0.81 -5.42 -9.76
N TYR A 19 0.04 -4.63 -10.43
CA TYR A 19 1.43 -5.03 -10.70
C TYR A 19 2.29 -5.09 -9.43
N GLN A 20 1.97 -4.35 -8.39
CA GLN A 20 2.60 -4.55 -7.07
C GLN A 20 2.21 -5.91 -6.47
N GLY A 21 0.92 -6.29 -6.59
CA GLY A 21 0.41 -7.56 -6.07
C GLY A 21 0.89 -8.77 -6.88
N VAL A 22 1.23 -8.61 -8.16
CA VAL A 22 1.81 -9.68 -8.99
C VAL A 22 3.18 -10.12 -8.46
N VAL A 23 4.05 -9.19 -8.03
CA VAL A 23 5.43 -9.53 -7.64
C VAL A 23 5.48 -10.60 -6.54
N PRO A 24 4.85 -10.45 -5.37
CA PRO A 24 4.87 -11.51 -4.35
C PRO A 24 4.19 -12.81 -4.81
N ALA A 25 3.19 -12.73 -5.68
CA ALA A 25 2.51 -13.92 -6.21
C ALA A 25 3.37 -14.71 -7.24
N LEU A 26 4.38 -14.06 -7.85
CA LEU A 26 5.36 -14.71 -8.72
C LEU A 26 6.39 -15.55 -7.95
N LEU A 27 6.71 -15.19 -6.70
CA LEU A 27 7.85 -15.76 -5.97
C LEU A 27 7.83 -17.29 -5.88
N PRO A 28 6.70 -17.96 -5.57
CA PRO A 28 6.65 -19.41 -5.52
C PRO A 28 7.00 -20.09 -6.86
N PHE A 29 6.54 -19.49 -7.97
CA PHE A 29 6.83 -20.02 -9.32
C PHE A 29 8.30 -19.85 -9.71
N LEU A 30 8.92 -18.74 -9.29
CA LEU A 30 10.36 -18.50 -9.51
C LEU A 30 11.21 -19.48 -8.68
N VAL A 31 10.80 -19.81 -7.46
CA VAL A 31 11.45 -20.83 -6.63
C VAL A 31 11.29 -22.21 -7.30
N ALA A 32 10.08 -22.56 -7.74
CA ALA A 32 9.78 -23.89 -8.31
C ALA A 32 10.44 -24.10 -9.70
N GLU A 33 10.33 -23.12 -10.62
CA GLU A 33 10.77 -23.29 -12.01
C GLU A 33 12.22 -22.84 -12.27
N ARG A 34 12.76 -21.92 -11.44
CA ARG A 34 14.12 -21.37 -11.62
C ARG A 34 15.08 -21.70 -10.51
N HIS A 35 14.60 -22.42 -9.50
CA HIS A 35 15.39 -22.84 -8.34
C HIS A 35 16.07 -21.67 -7.60
N TYR A 36 15.41 -20.48 -7.60
CA TYR A 36 15.91 -19.35 -6.84
C TYR A 36 15.79 -19.62 -5.36
N SER A 37 16.82 -19.22 -4.59
CA SER A 37 16.77 -19.26 -3.12
C SER A 37 15.75 -18.24 -2.59
N TYR A 38 15.36 -18.38 -1.33
CA TYR A 38 14.44 -17.42 -0.67
C TYR A 38 15.06 -16.02 -0.58
N ALA A 39 16.39 -15.94 -0.37
CA ALA A 39 17.10 -14.66 -0.45
C ALA A 39 17.02 -14.03 -1.86
N ALA A 40 17.17 -14.83 -2.91
CA ALA A 40 17.05 -14.32 -4.29
C ALA A 40 15.65 -13.81 -4.60
N VAL A 41 14.59 -14.57 -4.28
CA VAL A 41 13.22 -14.10 -4.56
C VAL A 41 12.81 -12.90 -3.69
N SER A 42 13.26 -12.83 -2.44
CA SER A 42 13.02 -11.65 -1.61
C SER A 42 13.83 -10.42 -2.08
N GLY A 43 14.97 -10.64 -2.74
CA GLY A 43 15.69 -9.59 -3.48
C GLY A 43 14.89 -8.99 -4.64
N LEU A 44 13.96 -9.76 -5.24
CA LEU A 44 13.02 -9.24 -6.24
C LEU A 44 11.94 -8.34 -5.61
N THR A 45 11.48 -8.65 -4.40
CA THR A 45 10.61 -7.75 -3.62
C THR A 45 11.32 -6.42 -3.33
N LEU A 46 12.60 -6.48 -2.98
CA LEU A 46 13.42 -5.27 -2.82
C LEU A 46 13.53 -4.48 -4.14
N ALA A 47 13.72 -5.16 -5.28
CA ALA A 47 13.78 -4.51 -6.58
C ALA A 47 12.53 -3.69 -6.88
N ALA A 48 11.34 -4.26 -6.63
CA ALA A 48 10.06 -3.61 -6.84
C ALA A 48 9.88 -2.37 -5.94
N THR A 49 10.33 -2.44 -4.68
CA THR A 49 10.06 -1.41 -3.67
C THR A 49 11.13 -0.32 -3.63
N LEU A 50 12.40 -0.66 -3.78
CA LEU A 50 13.52 0.28 -3.63
C LEU A 50 13.44 1.41 -4.66
N LEU A 51 13.34 1.06 -5.94
CA LEU A 51 13.25 2.07 -7.00
C LEU A 51 11.93 2.84 -6.95
N SER A 52 10.83 2.18 -6.61
CA SER A 52 9.55 2.85 -6.41
C SER A 52 9.67 3.96 -5.36
N SER A 53 10.24 3.65 -4.21
CA SER A 53 10.29 4.57 -3.07
C SER A 53 11.26 5.72 -3.25
N VAL A 54 12.42 5.47 -3.89
CA VAL A 54 13.43 6.52 -4.16
C VAL A 54 12.98 7.44 -5.31
N ALA A 55 12.38 6.88 -6.35
CA ALA A 55 11.97 7.64 -7.52
C ALA A 55 10.66 8.45 -7.31
N GLN A 56 9.75 7.97 -6.44
CA GLN A 56 8.44 8.61 -6.23
C GLN A 56 8.52 10.07 -5.76
N PRO A 57 9.38 10.47 -4.79
CA PRO A 57 9.58 11.86 -4.44
C PRO A 57 10.15 12.71 -5.58
N VAL A 58 11.03 12.13 -6.41
CA VAL A 58 11.59 12.82 -7.58
C VAL A 58 10.51 13.09 -8.62
N PHE A 59 9.67 12.10 -8.91
CA PHE A 59 8.52 12.28 -9.81
C PHE A 59 7.49 13.26 -9.21
N GLY A 60 7.24 13.23 -7.91
CA GLY A 60 6.40 14.19 -7.20
C GLY A 60 6.89 15.62 -7.41
N TRP A 61 8.15 15.89 -7.09
CA TRP A 61 8.78 17.18 -7.31
C TRP A 61 8.73 17.64 -8.78
N TRP A 62 8.87 16.72 -9.72
CA TRP A 62 8.81 17.01 -11.15
C TRP A 62 7.40 17.37 -11.62
N THR A 63 6.38 16.69 -11.11
CA THR A 63 4.97 16.94 -11.42
C THR A 63 4.40 18.17 -10.71
N ASP A 64 4.95 18.55 -9.55
CA ASP A 64 4.55 19.75 -8.83
C ASP A 64 4.85 21.03 -9.63
N ARG A 65 5.96 21.04 -10.38
CA ARG A 65 6.35 22.17 -11.24
C ARG A 65 5.43 22.34 -12.44
N ARG A 66 5.06 21.24 -13.09
CA ARG A 66 4.14 21.21 -14.24
C ARG A 66 3.37 19.90 -14.26
N PRO A 67 2.03 19.93 -14.44
CA PRO A 67 1.22 18.71 -14.63
C PRO A 67 1.73 17.87 -15.79
N ARG A 68 1.94 16.57 -15.55
CA ARG A 68 2.46 15.62 -16.54
C ARG A 68 1.53 14.42 -16.70
N ARG A 69 0.31 14.67 -17.16
CA ARG A 69 -0.76 13.66 -17.27
C ARG A 69 -0.36 12.40 -18.01
N TRP A 70 0.60 12.50 -18.94
CA TRP A 70 1.14 11.36 -19.66
C TRP A 70 1.86 10.34 -18.75
N MET A 71 2.32 10.76 -17.58
CA MET A 71 2.96 9.85 -16.62
C MET A 71 1.98 8.80 -16.07
N ILE A 72 0.67 9.06 -16.03
CA ILE A 72 -0.32 8.09 -15.60
C ILE A 72 -0.35 6.88 -16.55
N PRO A 73 -0.66 7.00 -17.85
CA PRO A 73 -0.63 5.86 -18.75
C PRO A 73 0.78 5.28 -18.97
N ALA A 74 1.83 6.10 -18.99
CA ALA A 74 3.19 5.62 -19.15
C ALA A 74 3.67 4.81 -17.93
N GLY A 75 3.32 5.23 -16.71
CA GLY A 75 3.62 4.50 -15.48
C GLY A 75 2.99 3.11 -15.47
N ILE A 76 1.69 3.03 -15.75
CA ILE A 76 0.98 1.75 -15.86
C ILE A 76 1.62 0.83 -16.93
N LEU A 77 1.93 1.38 -18.10
CA LEU A 77 2.54 0.59 -19.17
C LEU A 77 3.93 0.09 -18.80
N MET A 78 4.74 0.93 -18.15
CA MET A 78 6.07 0.56 -17.67
C MET A 78 5.99 -0.50 -16.56
N ALA A 79 5.06 -0.36 -15.60
CA ALA A 79 4.81 -1.34 -14.55
C ALA A 79 4.43 -2.69 -15.15
N ALA A 80 3.48 -2.70 -16.09
CA ALA A 80 3.02 -3.89 -16.77
C ALA A 80 4.11 -4.55 -17.61
N THR A 81 4.87 -3.78 -18.38
CA THR A 81 5.96 -4.30 -19.24
C THR A 81 7.03 -4.97 -18.37
N GLY A 82 7.39 -4.36 -17.25
CA GLY A 82 8.34 -4.93 -16.30
C GLY A 82 7.91 -6.32 -15.85
N VAL A 83 6.71 -6.43 -15.27
CA VAL A 83 6.16 -7.72 -14.80
C VAL A 83 5.95 -8.72 -15.93
N ALA A 84 5.37 -8.31 -17.05
CA ALA A 84 5.11 -9.18 -18.20
C ALA A 84 6.38 -9.80 -18.78
N SER A 85 7.51 -9.12 -18.66
CA SER A 85 8.81 -9.57 -19.16
C SER A 85 9.49 -10.63 -18.28
N VAL A 86 9.04 -10.84 -17.04
CA VAL A 86 9.69 -11.75 -16.08
C VAL A 86 9.83 -13.17 -16.62
N GLY A 87 8.80 -13.68 -17.27
CA GLY A 87 8.79 -15.04 -17.82
C GLY A 87 9.64 -15.24 -19.10
N LEU A 88 10.08 -14.15 -19.73
CA LEU A 88 10.86 -14.19 -20.98
C LEU A 88 12.36 -14.39 -20.76
N PHE A 89 12.87 -14.11 -19.57
CA PHE A 89 14.29 -14.12 -19.26
C PHE A 89 14.60 -15.12 -18.15
N SER A 90 15.69 -15.89 -18.31
CA SER A 90 16.16 -16.85 -17.29
C SER A 90 17.18 -16.25 -16.31
N SER A 91 17.86 -15.17 -16.69
CA SER A 91 18.86 -14.51 -15.85
C SER A 91 18.22 -13.82 -14.65
N TYR A 92 18.75 -14.07 -13.44
CA TYR A 92 18.32 -13.39 -12.22
C TYR A 92 18.46 -11.88 -12.30
N LEU A 93 19.61 -11.40 -12.81
CA LEU A 93 19.86 -9.96 -12.94
C LEU A 93 18.82 -9.30 -13.86
N VAL A 94 18.50 -9.92 -15.00
CA VAL A 94 17.48 -9.38 -15.91
C VAL A 94 16.10 -9.42 -15.26
N THR A 95 15.75 -10.51 -14.56
CA THR A 95 14.51 -10.60 -13.81
C THR A 95 14.42 -9.48 -12.75
N TRP A 96 15.52 -9.24 -12.03
CA TRP A 96 15.63 -8.14 -11.05
C TRP A 96 15.41 -6.77 -11.71
N LEU A 97 16.07 -6.51 -12.85
CA LEU A 97 15.96 -5.24 -13.56
C LEU A 97 14.56 -4.99 -14.12
N VAL A 98 13.88 -5.99 -14.67
CA VAL A 98 12.52 -5.80 -15.19
C VAL A 98 11.49 -5.62 -14.06
N ILE A 99 11.68 -6.25 -12.90
CA ILE A 99 10.86 -6.00 -11.72
C ILE A 99 11.14 -4.60 -11.15
N ALA A 100 12.40 -4.17 -11.13
CA ALA A 100 12.77 -2.81 -10.74
C ALA A 100 12.16 -1.76 -11.70
N LEU A 101 12.11 -2.05 -13.01
CA LEU A 101 11.41 -1.24 -14.00
C LEU A 101 9.90 -1.14 -13.69
N SER A 102 9.29 -2.25 -13.28
CA SER A 102 7.89 -2.23 -12.81
C SER A 102 7.71 -1.29 -11.64
N GLY A 103 8.57 -1.38 -10.61
CA GLY A 103 8.56 -0.47 -9.46
C GLY A 103 8.71 1.01 -9.86
N LEU A 104 9.56 1.30 -10.84
CA LEU A 104 9.73 2.65 -11.37
C LEU A 104 8.47 3.16 -12.09
N GLY A 105 7.76 2.29 -12.80
CA GLY A 105 6.46 2.60 -13.41
C GLY A 105 5.43 3.01 -12.38
N ILE A 106 5.31 2.23 -11.31
CA ILE A 106 4.45 2.51 -10.17
C ILE A 106 4.80 3.86 -9.52
N ALA A 107 6.10 4.14 -9.34
CA ALA A 107 6.56 5.43 -8.82
C ALA A 107 6.17 6.62 -9.69
N ALA A 108 6.20 6.46 -11.00
CA ALA A 108 5.82 7.50 -11.95
C ALA A 108 4.30 7.76 -11.96
N PHE A 109 3.50 6.72 -11.77
CA PHE A 109 2.03 6.81 -11.75
C PHE A 109 1.50 7.61 -10.56
N HIS A 110 1.92 7.27 -9.33
CA HIS A 110 1.28 7.68 -8.09
C HIS A 110 1.16 9.20 -7.88
N PRO A 111 2.21 10.04 -8.04
CA PRO A 111 2.09 11.47 -7.76
C PRO A 111 1.08 12.17 -8.66
N GLU A 112 1.13 11.86 -9.95
CA GLU A 112 0.25 12.48 -10.93
C GLU A 112 -1.18 11.95 -10.84
N ALA A 113 -1.37 10.64 -10.55
CA ALA A 113 -2.68 10.04 -10.34
C ALA A 113 -3.36 10.58 -9.07
N ALA A 114 -2.61 10.73 -7.97
CA ALA A 114 -3.12 11.33 -6.74
C ALA A 114 -3.55 12.79 -6.95
N ARG A 115 -2.77 13.56 -7.73
CA ARG A 115 -3.11 14.93 -8.12
C ARG A 115 -4.36 14.96 -8.99
N ALA A 116 -4.48 14.09 -9.97
CA ALA A 116 -5.66 13.97 -10.84
C ALA A 116 -6.91 13.55 -10.04
N ALA A 117 -6.77 12.60 -9.11
CA ALA A 117 -7.83 12.19 -8.19
C ALA A 117 -8.30 13.36 -7.33
N ARG A 118 -7.38 14.15 -6.75
CA ARG A 118 -7.71 15.34 -5.96
C ARG A 118 -8.47 16.38 -6.78
N LEU A 119 -8.06 16.61 -8.04
CA LEU A 119 -8.77 17.53 -8.95
C LEU A 119 -10.19 17.03 -9.24
N ALA A 120 -10.37 15.73 -9.46
CA ALA A 120 -11.67 15.14 -9.72
C ALA A 120 -12.57 15.08 -8.47
N ALA A 121 -11.98 14.80 -7.30
CA ALA A 121 -12.68 14.72 -6.01
C ALA A 121 -13.19 16.10 -5.54
N GLY A 122 -12.45 17.18 -5.83
CA GLY A 122 -12.70 18.49 -5.23
C GLY A 122 -12.52 18.43 -3.70
N ASN A 123 -13.58 18.78 -2.95
CA ASN A 123 -13.55 18.75 -1.47
C ASN A 123 -14.05 17.42 -0.87
N SER A 124 -14.32 16.39 -1.69
CA SER A 124 -14.91 15.14 -1.22
C SER A 124 -13.86 14.18 -0.68
N ASN A 125 -13.78 14.02 0.64
CA ASN A 125 -12.95 12.99 1.28
C ASN A 125 -13.39 11.58 0.87
N ARG A 126 -14.71 11.34 0.73
CA ARG A 126 -15.25 10.05 0.27
C ARG A 126 -14.71 9.67 -1.12
N ALA A 127 -14.59 10.63 -2.02
CA ALA A 127 -14.04 10.37 -3.35
C ALA A 127 -12.54 10.01 -3.29
N MET A 128 -11.76 10.65 -2.42
CA MET A 128 -10.36 10.30 -2.20
C MET A 128 -10.21 8.92 -1.54
N SER A 129 -11.13 8.53 -0.64
CA SER A 129 -11.16 7.18 -0.06
C SER A 129 -11.42 6.11 -1.13
N VAL A 130 -12.31 6.37 -2.12
CA VAL A 130 -12.52 5.46 -3.25
C VAL A 130 -11.23 5.30 -4.09
N PHE A 131 -10.49 6.39 -4.29
CA PHE A 131 -9.18 6.31 -4.96
C PHE A 131 -8.18 5.47 -4.17
N ALA A 132 -8.06 5.68 -2.85
CA ALA A 132 -7.16 4.90 -2.00
C ALA A 132 -7.55 3.41 -1.92
N LEU A 133 -8.86 3.11 -1.84
CA LEU A 133 -9.37 1.74 -1.89
C LEU A 133 -9.01 1.04 -3.21
N GLY A 134 -8.93 1.81 -4.32
CA GLY A 134 -8.49 1.31 -5.62
C GLY A 134 -7.12 0.66 -5.56
N GLY A 135 -6.14 1.26 -4.88
CA GLY A 135 -4.80 0.69 -4.71
C GLY A 135 -4.83 -0.65 -3.97
N ASN A 136 -5.49 -0.70 -2.80
CA ASN A 136 -5.61 -1.95 -2.03
C ASN A 136 -6.31 -3.07 -2.83
N ALA A 137 -7.38 -2.72 -3.55
CA ALA A 137 -8.09 -3.67 -4.41
C ALA A 137 -7.21 -4.15 -5.56
N GLY A 138 -6.41 -3.26 -6.16
CA GLY A 138 -5.44 -3.59 -7.20
C GLY A 138 -4.43 -4.61 -6.70
N PHE A 139 -3.79 -4.35 -5.57
CA PHE A 139 -2.80 -5.26 -4.98
C PHE A 139 -3.38 -6.67 -4.77
N ALA A 140 -4.59 -6.77 -4.21
CA ALA A 140 -5.27 -8.05 -4.02
C ALA A 140 -5.63 -8.74 -5.34
N LEU A 141 -6.12 -7.99 -6.35
CA LEU A 141 -6.45 -8.52 -7.67
C LEU A 141 -5.21 -9.00 -8.42
N GLY A 142 -4.08 -8.29 -8.32
CA GLY A 142 -2.81 -8.72 -8.89
C GLY A 142 -2.39 -10.09 -8.37
N SER A 143 -2.45 -10.29 -7.05
CA SER A 143 -2.19 -11.60 -6.44
C SER A 143 -3.19 -12.66 -6.90
N LEU A 144 -4.49 -12.32 -6.96
CA LEU A 144 -5.57 -13.25 -7.34
C LEU A 144 -5.42 -13.78 -8.78
N ILE A 145 -5.07 -12.92 -9.74
CA ILE A 145 -4.99 -13.29 -11.16
C ILE A 145 -3.68 -13.99 -11.52
N THR A 146 -2.60 -13.75 -10.77
CA THR A 146 -1.27 -14.26 -11.09
C THR A 146 -1.20 -15.77 -11.01
N ALA A 147 -1.64 -16.38 -9.91
CA ALA A 147 -1.54 -17.81 -9.73
C ALA A 147 -2.30 -18.62 -10.81
N PRO A 148 -3.59 -18.33 -11.16
CA PRO A 148 -4.26 -19.01 -12.26
C PRO A 148 -3.56 -18.87 -13.62
N VAL A 149 -3.06 -17.68 -13.94
CA VAL A 149 -2.36 -17.44 -15.21
C VAL A 149 -1.10 -18.30 -15.29
N LEU A 150 -0.31 -18.35 -14.20
CA LEU A 150 0.93 -19.11 -14.19
C LEU A 150 0.72 -20.62 -14.09
N LEU A 151 -0.32 -21.08 -13.41
CA LEU A 151 -0.70 -22.49 -13.37
C LEU A 151 -1.10 -23.03 -14.77
N LEU A 152 -1.72 -22.17 -15.60
CA LEU A 152 -2.15 -22.55 -16.94
C LEU A 152 -1.06 -22.41 -18.01
N ALA A 153 -0.18 -21.41 -17.89
CA ALA A 153 0.75 -21.02 -18.94
C ALA A 153 2.24 -20.99 -18.50
N GLY A 154 2.55 -21.44 -17.26
CA GLY A 154 3.88 -21.36 -16.67
C GLY A 154 4.38 -19.92 -16.54
N LEU A 155 5.67 -19.73 -16.25
CA LEU A 155 6.25 -18.38 -16.12
C LEU A 155 6.10 -17.55 -17.40
N ARG A 156 6.06 -18.15 -18.59
CA ARG A 156 5.81 -17.43 -19.85
C ARG A 156 4.43 -16.77 -19.87
N GLY A 157 3.47 -17.26 -19.10
CA GLY A 157 2.15 -16.66 -18.92
C GLY A 157 2.18 -15.24 -18.37
N THR A 158 3.30 -14.78 -17.76
CA THR A 158 3.43 -13.40 -17.31
C THR A 158 3.17 -12.37 -18.42
N VAL A 159 3.44 -12.71 -19.68
CA VAL A 159 3.13 -11.87 -20.85
C VAL A 159 1.66 -11.50 -20.93
N LEU A 160 0.76 -12.38 -20.51
CA LEU A 160 -0.69 -12.13 -20.52
C LEU A 160 -1.10 -11.04 -19.51
N LEU A 161 -0.28 -10.82 -18.47
CA LEU A 161 -0.54 -9.81 -17.46
C LEU A 161 -0.40 -8.37 -18.00
N ILE A 162 0.10 -8.17 -19.23
CA ILE A 162 0.13 -6.85 -19.87
C ILE A 162 -1.26 -6.37 -20.32
N VAL A 163 -2.20 -7.29 -20.54
CA VAL A 163 -3.51 -6.98 -21.15
C VAL A 163 -4.31 -5.95 -20.37
N PRO A 164 -4.47 -6.03 -19.03
CA PRO A 164 -5.18 -5.00 -18.27
C PRO A 164 -4.58 -3.61 -18.45
N ALA A 165 -3.24 -3.49 -18.51
CA ALA A 165 -2.57 -2.22 -18.75
C ALA A 165 -2.86 -1.67 -20.13
N LEU A 166 -2.78 -2.48 -21.18
CA LEU A 166 -3.06 -2.03 -22.55
C LEU A 166 -4.49 -1.48 -22.66
N VAL A 167 -5.46 -2.18 -22.10
CA VAL A 167 -6.86 -1.73 -22.06
C VAL A 167 -6.98 -0.40 -21.31
N MET A 168 -6.39 -0.31 -20.11
CA MET A 168 -6.47 0.90 -19.29
C MET A 168 -5.76 2.08 -19.96
N VAL A 169 -4.59 1.87 -20.56
CA VAL A 169 -3.83 2.91 -21.28
C VAL A 169 -4.65 3.47 -22.45
N VAL A 170 -5.30 2.61 -23.24
CA VAL A 170 -6.19 3.06 -24.34
C VAL A 170 -7.33 3.91 -23.79
N ILE A 171 -7.96 3.51 -22.69
CA ILE A 171 -9.02 4.28 -22.05
C ILE A 171 -8.51 5.63 -21.55
N LEU A 172 -7.35 5.66 -20.88
CA LEU A 172 -6.74 6.87 -20.35
C LEU A 172 -6.37 7.85 -21.45
N VAL A 173 -5.69 7.41 -22.50
CA VAL A 173 -5.30 8.27 -23.64
C VAL A 173 -6.52 8.93 -24.28
N ARG A 174 -7.64 8.20 -24.38
CA ARG A 174 -8.87 8.71 -24.99
C ARG A 174 -9.71 9.60 -24.07
N ARG A 175 -9.63 9.42 -22.75
CA ARG A 175 -10.60 10.03 -21.81
C ARG A 175 -9.98 10.99 -20.79
N LEU A 176 -8.70 10.89 -20.49
CA LEU A 176 -8.07 11.59 -19.36
C LEU A 176 -8.11 13.11 -19.50
N THR A 177 -7.76 13.62 -20.66
CA THR A 177 -7.76 15.08 -20.95
C THR A 177 -9.16 15.66 -20.86
N ALA A 178 -10.15 15.03 -21.54
CA ALA A 178 -11.52 15.49 -21.55
C ALA A 178 -12.18 15.52 -20.14
N ILE A 179 -11.69 14.68 -19.23
CA ILE A 179 -12.21 14.58 -17.86
C ILE A 179 -11.54 15.59 -16.91
N LEU A 180 -10.26 15.91 -17.12
CA LEU A 180 -9.49 16.77 -16.21
C LEU A 180 -9.39 18.24 -16.65
N ASP A 181 -9.81 18.59 -17.86
CA ASP A 181 -9.72 19.96 -18.41
C ASP A 181 -10.82 20.93 -17.92
N ARG A 182 -11.32 20.76 -16.71
CA ARG A 182 -12.26 21.72 -16.13
C ARG A 182 -11.53 22.91 -15.48
N PRO A 183 -12.10 24.15 -15.57
CA PRO A 183 -11.48 25.35 -15.01
C PRO A 183 -11.18 25.18 -13.52
N ARG A 184 -9.96 25.55 -13.15
CA ARG A 184 -9.43 25.50 -11.78
C ARG A 184 -10.08 26.61 -10.96
N GLN A 185 -10.98 26.29 -10.04
CA GLN A 185 -11.26 27.21 -8.93
C GLN A 185 -9.99 27.32 -8.07
N ARG A 186 -9.41 28.54 -8.02
CA ARG A 186 -8.30 28.86 -7.13
C ARG A 186 -8.76 28.58 -5.69
N ARG A 187 -8.22 27.56 -5.08
CA ARG A 187 -8.36 27.35 -3.64
C ARG A 187 -7.44 28.36 -2.95
N THR A 188 -7.98 29.23 -2.14
CA THR A 188 -7.23 29.88 -1.05
C THR A 188 -6.75 28.74 -0.16
N ALA A 189 -5.45 28.54 -0.10
CA ALA A 189 -4.84 27.61 0.84
C ALA A 189 -5.16 28.16 2.24
N VAL A 190 -5.98 27.46 3.00
CA VAL A 190 -6.05 27.69 4.45
C VAL A 190 -4.66 27.32 4.95
N LEU A 191 -3.94 28.31 5.48
CA LEU A 191 -2.64 28.09 6.09
C LEU A 191 -2.83 27.13 7.26
N PRO A 192 -2.06 26.03 7.34
CA PRO A 192 -2.13 25.15 8.49
C PRO A 192 -1.75 25.96 9.74
N THR A 193 -2.60 25.94 10.73
CA THR A 193 -2.33 26.53 12.05
C THR A 193 -2.07 25.40 13.02
N GLY A 194 -0.82 25.20 13.42
CA GLY A 194 -0.44 24.16 14.36
C GLY A 194 1.06 24.16 14.63
N VAL A 195 1.47 23.44 15.66
CA VAL A 195 2.88 23.22 16.01
C VAL A 195 3.29 21.83 15.54
N ASP A 196 4.41 21.74 14.82
CA ASP A 196 4.96 20.46 14.39
C ASP A 196 5.51 19.68 15.59
N ASP A 197 4.98 18.48 15.86
CA ASP A 197 5.44 17.55 16.90
C ASP A 197 6.33 16.46 16.28
N TRP A 198 7.59 16.80 16.09
CA TRP A 198 8.59 15.88 15.55
C TRP A 198 8.83 14.62 16.40
N PRO A 199 8.91 14.71 17.76
CA PRO A 199 9.03 13.51 18.59
C PRO A 199 7.88 12.52 18.42
N ALA A 200 6.64 12.99 18.38
CA ALA A 200 5.48 12.12 18.13
C ALA A 200 5.50 11.54 16.72
N PHE A 201 5.85 12.35 15.72
CA PHE A 201 5.99 11.90 14.33
C PHE A 201 7.07 10.82 14.16
N LEU A 202 8.23 10.94 14.82
CA LEU A 202 9.28 9.92 14.75
C LEU A 202 8.87 8.62 15.45
N ARG A 203 8.13 8.68 16.57
CA ARG A 203 7.55 7.49 17.21
C ARG A 203 6.57 6.80 16.28
N LEU A 204 5.66 7.56 15.65
CA LEU A 204 4.75 7.02 14.64
C LEU A 204 5.51 6.36 13.50
N THR A 205 6.52 7.03 12.94
CA THR A 205 7.36 6.51 11.85
C THR A 205 8.01 5.18 12.22
N SER A 206 8.49 5.04 13.46
CA SER A 206 9.06 3.78 13.95
C SER A 206 8.04 2.65 13.93
N VAL A 207 6.79 2.90 14.37
CA VAL A 207 5.70 1.92 14.32
C VAL A 207 5.36 1.55 12.87
N VAL A 208 5.32 2.53 11.96
CA VAL A 208 5.05 2.31 10.54
C VAL A 208 6.14 1.47 9.88
N VAL A 209 7.42 1.71 10.21
CA VAL A 209 8.57 0.91 9.72
C VAL A 209 8.44 -0.54 10.19
N VAL A 210 8.18 -0.76 11.48
CA VAL A 210 8.00 -2.12 12.04
C VAL A 210 6.87 -2.86 11.31
N ARG A 211 5.73 -2.18 11.09
CA ARG A 211 4.63 -2.75 10.31
C ARG A 211 5.03 -3.03 8.86
N ALA A 212 5.82 -2.16 8.23
CA ALA A 212 6.25 -2.38 6.85
C ALA A 212 7.14 -3.61 6.71
N VAL A 213 8.07 -3.85 7.64
CA VAL A 213 8.88 -5.08 7.67
C VAL A 213 7.99 -6.32 7.80
N LEU A 214 7.01 -6.28 8.72
CA LEU A 214 6.02 -7.35 8.88
C LEU A 214 5.25 -7.62 7.58
N PHE A 215 4.72 -6.58 6.95
CA PHE A 215 3.94 -6.65 5.72
C PHE A 215 4.76 -7.29 4.57
N PHE A 216 5.99 -6.82 4.34
CA PHE A 216 6.83 -7.36 3.27
C PHE A 216 7.31 -8.78 3.58
N GLY A 217 7.58 -9.11 4.85
CA GLY A 217 7.86 -10.48 5.26
C GLY A 217 6.68 -11.43 4.96
N LEU A 218 5.47 -11.04 5.36
CA LEU A 218 4.28 -11.85 5.09
C LEU A 218 3.99 -11.97 3.60
N THR A 219 4.00 -10.88 2.84
CA THR A 219 3.71 -10.95 1.40
C THR A 219 4.75 -11.73 0.61
N SER A 220 6.02 -11.72 1.03
CA SER A 220 7.08 -12.49 0.35
C SER A 220 7.03 -13.97 0.67
N PHE A 221 6.69 -14.35 1.92
CA PHE A 221 6.89 -15.73 2.37
C PHE A 221 5.61 -16.50 2.65
N LEU A 222 4.43 -15.86 2.75
CA LEU A 222 3.18 -16.55 3.10
C LEU A 222 2.82 -17.66 2.10
N ALA A 223 2.85 -17.36 0.81
CA ALA A 223 2.54 -18.36 -0.23
C ALA A 223 3.58 -19.51 -0.24
N LEU A 224 4.86 -19.18 -0.07
CA LEU A 224 5.95 -20.15 0.04
C LEU A 224 5.81 -21.04 1.29
N TYR A 225 5.40 -20.46 2.42
CA TYR A 225 5.14 -21.20 3.66
C TYR A 225 4.02 -22.24 3.47
N PHE A 226 2.92 -21.86 2.79
CA PHE A 226 1.84 -22.79 2.50
C PHE A 226 2.31 -23.95 1.62
N ILE A 227 3.14 -23.68 0.62
CA ILE A 227 3.61 -24.70 -0.32
C ILE A 227 4.64 -25.61 0.33
N HIS A 228 5.69 -25.05 0.93
CA HIS A 228 6.86 -25.82 1.37
C HIS A 228 6.76 -26.37 2.80
N GLU A 229 6.04 -25.68 3.70
CA GLU A 229 5.91 -26.12 5.10
C GLU A 229 4.59 -26.85 5.38
N LEU A 230 3.50 -26.48 4.69
CA LEU A 230 2.20 -27.11 4.88
C LEU A 230 1.85 -28.11 3.78
N GLY A 231 2.71 -28.27 2.76
CA GLY A 231 2.48 -29.18 1.63
C GLY A 231 1.27 -28.82 0.75
N ALA A 232 0.86 -27.55 0.77
CA ALA A 232 -0.29 -27.10 0.00
C ALA A 232 0.07 -26.93 -1.49
N SER A 233 -0.94 -27.00 -2.37
CA SER A 233 -0.72 -26.73 -3.79
C SER A 233 -0.35 -25.24 -4.04
N PRO A 234 0.33 -24.93 -5.16
CA PRO A 234 0.64 -23.55 -5.53
C PRO A 234 -0.60 -22.66 -5.62
N GLY A 235 -1.75 -23.20 -6.04
CA GLY A 235 -3.03 -22.48 -6.05
C GLY A 235 -3.50 -22.07 -4.66
N VAL A 236 -3.37 -22.96 -3.66
CA VAL A 236 -3.71 -22.67 -2.26
C VAL A 236 -2.72 -21.65 -1.67
N GLY A 237 -1.43 -21.75 -2.00
CA GLY A 237 -0.42 -20.76 -1.63
C GLY A 237 -0.78 -19.36 -2.16
N GLY A 238 -1.11 -19.25 -3.45
CA GLY A 238 -1.58 -17.98 -4.03
C GLY A 238 -2.89 -17.47 -3.41
N ALA A 239 -3.84 -18.36 -3.13
CA ALA A 239 -5.10 -18.03 -2.47
C ALA A 239 -4.89 -17.52 -1.03
N SER A 240 -3.92 -18.06 -0.28
CA SER A 240 -3.59 -17.59 1.07
C SER A 240 -3.08 -16.15 1.07
N LEU A 241 -2.23 -15.79 0.11
CA LEU A 241 -1.76 -14.42 -0.06
C LEU A 241 -2.91 -13.48 -0.44
N THR A 242 -3.77 -13.90 -1.37
CA THR A 242 -4.97 -13.13 -1.75
C THR A 242 -5.89 -12.94 -0.56
N LEU A 243 -6.12 -13.97 0.25
CA LEU A 243 -6.94 -13.90 1.47
C LEU A 243 -6.36 -12.88 2.46
N PHE A 244 -5.04 -12.90 2.69
CA PHE A 244 -4.35 -11.93 3.54
C PHE A 244 -4.61 -10.48 3.08
N LEU A 245 -4.51 -10.22 1.79
CA LEU A 245 -4.68 -8.90 1.20
C LEU A 245 -6.13 -8.42 1.21
N VAL A 246 -7.08 -9.31 0.88
CA VAL A 246 -8.53 -9.00 0.91
C VAL A 246 -8.98 -8.74 2.35
N ALA A 247 -8.58 -9.60 3.28
CA ALA A 247 -8.84 -9.41 4.70
C ALA A 247 -8.20 -8.12 5.23
N GLY A 248 -7.01 -7.78 4.71
CA GLY A 248 -6.36 -6.50 4.98
C GLY A 248 -7.19 -5.30 4.52
N GLY A 249 -7.82 -5.36 3.36
CA GLY A 249 -8.76 -4.33 2.90
C GLY A 249 -9.91 -4.13 3.89
N ILE A 250 -10.50 -5.22 4.40
CA ILE A 250 -11.51 -5.18 5.48
C ILE A 250 -10.92 -4.56 6.74
N GLY A 251 -9.69 -4.96 7.12
CA GLY A 251 -8.97 -4.41 8.27
C GLY A 251 -8.80 -2.89 8.18
N THR A 252 -8.45 -2.36 7.00
CA THR A 252 -8.32 -0.90 6.79
C THR A 252 -9.65 -0.16 7.05
N LEU A 253 -10.77 -0.72 6.60
CA LEU A 253 -12.10 -0.13 6.84
C LEU A 253 -12.49 -0.20 8.32
N LEU A 254 -12.27 -1.35 8.96
CA LEU A 254 -12.50 -1.53 10.40
C LEU A 254 -11.64 -0.58 11.23
N GLY A 255 -10.38 -0.38 10.82
CA GLY A 255 -9.45 0.52 11.49
C GLY A 255 -9.92 1.97 11.47
N GLY A 256 -10.42 2.44 10.33
CA GLY A 256 -11.03 3.77 10.24
C GLY A 256 -12.26 3.90 11.13
N TRP A 257 -13.16 2.91 11.12
CA TRP A 257 -14.34 2.90 11.96
C TRP A 257 -14.01 2.87 13.47
N VAL A 258 -13.02 2.09 13.89
CA VAL A 258 -12.56 2.06 15.30
C VAL A 258 -11.94 3.38 15.67
N ALA A 259 -11.12 3.97 14.78
CA ALA A 259 -10.48 5.27 15.02
C ALA A 259 -11.51 6.39 15.24
N ASP A 260 -12.60 6.39 14.46
CA ASP A 260 -13.66 7.39 14.58
C ASP A 260 -14.45 7.25 15.90
N ARG A 261 -14.59 6.02 16.42
CA ARG A 261 -15.42 5.77 17.64
C ARG A 261 -14.62 5.68 18.92
N HIS A 262 -13.40 5.15 18.87
CA HIS A 262 -12.62 4.79 20.07
C HIS A 262 -11.24 5.47 20.10
N GLY A 263 -10.95 6.33 19.11
CA GLY A 263 -9.67 7.02 18.99
C GLY A 263 -8.66 6.29 18.12
N ARG A 264 -7.75 7.05 17.59
CA ARG A 264 -6.77 6.59 16.56
C ARG A 264 -5.74 5.63 17.14
N LEU A 265 -5.22 5.93 18.35
CA LEU A 265 -4.26 5.06 19.03
C LEU A 265 -4.88 3.73 19.43
N THR A 266 -6.17 3.71 19.80
CA THR A 266 -6.91 2.49 20.06
C THR A 266 -6.97 1.60 18.83
N SER A 267 -7.24 2.17 17.64
CA SER A 267 -7.24 1.44 16.38
C SER A 267 -5.87 0.82 16.07
N ILE A 268 -4.79 1.58 16.29
CA ILE A 268 -3.42 1.09 16.09
C ILE A 268 -3.12 -0.08 17.01
N ARG A 269 -3.42 0.06 18.30
CA ARG A 269 -3.14 -0.96 19.33
C ARG A 269 -3.96 -2.22 19.08
N LEU A 270 -5.27 -2.10 18.84
CA LEU A 270 -6.13 -3.25 18.53
C LEU A 270 -5.68 -4.01 17.28
N GLY A 271 -5.17 -3.29 16.26
CA GLY A 271 -4.60 -3.92 15.07
C GLY A 271 -3.43 -4.84 15.42
N PHE A 272 -2.48 -4.37 16.22
CA PHE A 272 -1.32 -5.18 16.61
C PHE A 272 -1.66 -6.21 17.69
N ASP A 273 -2.59 -5.92 18.62
CA ASP A 273 -3.12 -6.88 19.58
C ASP A 273 -3.76 -8.09 18.88
N LEU A 274 -4.46 -7.87 17.76
CA LEU A 274 -5.00 -8.95 16.94
C LEU A 274 -3.90 -9.67 16.15
N THR A 275 -2.92 -8.92 15.61
CA THR A 275 -1.90 -9.48 14.69
C THR A 275 -0.98 -10.47 15.41
N ALA A 276 -0.51 -10.17 16.62
CA ALA A 276 0.46 -11.01 17.33
C ALA A 276 -0.07 -12.43 17.61
N PRO A 277 -1.24 -12.62 18.27
CA PRO A 277 -1.77 -13.97 18.49
C PRO A 277 -2.23 -14.64 17.19
N ALA A 278 -2.71 -13.88 16.19
CA ALA A 278 -3.07 -14.45 14.89
C ALA A 278 -1.85 -15.03 14.17
N MET A 279 -0.71 -14.33 14.18
CA MET A 279 0.54 -14.85 13.62
C MET A 279 1.06 -16.08 14.40
N ALA A 280 0.97 -16.07 15.73
CA ALA A 280 1.32 -17.24 16.54
C ALA A 280 0.44 -18.45 16.12
N GLY A 281 -0.88 -18.26 16.02
CA GLY A 281 -1.80 -19.29 15.54
C GLY A 281 -1.48 -19.78 14.12
N LEU A 282 -1.11 -18.87 13.20
CA LEU A 282 -0.70 -19.20 11.84
C LEU A 282 0.53 -20.15 11.80
N VAL A 283 1.53 -19.88 12.61
CA VAL A 283 2.79 -20.65 12.61
C VAL A 283 2.67 -21.94 13.41
N LEU A 284 1.91 -21.95 14.50
CA LEU A 284 1.77 -23.11 15.38
C LEU A 284 0.77 -24.14 14.87
N SER A 285 -0.20 -23.73 14.03
CA SER A 285 -1.21 -24.63 13.50
C SER A 285 -0.68 -25.43 12.32
N THR A 286 -1.13 -26.70 12.23
CA THR A 286 -0.85 -27.60 11.09
C THR A 286 -2.09 -27.85 10.23
N SER A 287 -3.28 -27.55 10.73
CA SER A 287 -4.54 -27.70 10.01
C SER A 287 -4.75 -26.55 9.03
N LEU A 288 -4.79 -26.84 7.73
CA LEU A 288 -4.90 -25.86 6.67
C LEU A 288 -6.10 -24.90 6.84
N PRO A 289 -7.34 -25.36 7.17
CA PRO A 289 -8.46 -24.45 7.42
C PRO A 289 -8.21 -23.51 8.59
N VAL A 290 -7.59 -23.99 9.65
CA VAL A 290 -7.26 -23.17 10.84
C VAL A 290 -6.21 -22.12 10.51
N VAL A 291 -5.17 -22.50 9.76
CA VAL A 291 -4.14 -21.56 9.30
C VAL A 291 -4.76 -20.46 8.43
N LEU A 292 -5.70 -20.78 7.53
CA LEU A 292 -6.39 -19.79 6.69
C LEU A 292 -7.20 -18.77 7.53
N VAL A 293 -7.85 -19.22 8.62
CA VAL A 293 -8.51 -18.29 9.57
C VAL A 293 -7.48 -17.32 10.17
N PHE A 294 -6.33 -17.84 10.62
CA PHE A 294 -5.28 -16.98 11.18
C PHE A 294 -4.64 -16.06 10.13
N VAL A 295 -4.55 -16.48 8.86
CA VAL A 295 -4.15 -15.61 7.75
C VAL A 295 -5.10 -14.42 7.61
N ALA A 296 -6.41 -14.67 7.62
CA ALA A 296 -7.40 -13.60 7.53
C ALA A 296 -7.30 -12.63 8.74
N LEU A 297 -7.20 -13.15 9.96
CA LEU A 297 -7.06 -12.34 11.18
C LEU A 297 -5.76 -11.54 11.16
N THR A 298 -4.64 -12.14 10.70
CA THR A 298 -3.36 -11.45 10.54
C THR A 298 -3.48 -10.32 9.51
N GLY A 299 -4.19 -10.55 8.40
CA GLY A 299 -4.47 -9.53 7.38
C GLY A 299 -5.27 -8.37 7.97
N ILE A 300 -6.40 -8.66 8.65
CA ILE A 300 -7.21 -7.63 9.31
C ILE A 300 -6.37 -6.79 10.26
N GLY A 301 -5.64 -7.43 11.18
CA GLY A 301 -4.86 -6.74 12.20
C GLY A 301 -3.73 -5.89 11.61
N THR A 302 -2.95 -6.44 10.66
CA THR A 302 -1.82 -5.74 10.02
C THR A 302 -2.23 -4.49 9.26
N PHE A 303 -3.42 -4.48 8.63
CA PHE A 303 -3.89 -3.35 7.82
C PHE A 303 -4.77 -2.37 8.61
N MET A 304 -5.32 -2.77 9.76
CA MET A 304 -6.18 -1.92 10.59
C MET A 304 -5.57 -0.54 10.90
N PRO A 305 -4.27 -0.39 11.22
CA PRO A 305 -3.64 0.89 11.50
C PRO A 305 -3.38 1.75 10.25
N PHE A 306 -3.46 1.20 9.04
CA PHE A 306 -2.89 1.81 7.83
C PHE A 306 -3.42 3.21 7.51
N SER A 307 -4.76 3.37 7.47
CA SER A 307 -5.38 4.68 7.20
C SER A 307 -5.10 5.69 8.33
N VAL A 308 -5.03 5.20 9.56
CA VAL A 308 -4.79 6.01 10.75
C VAL A 308 -3.38 6.59 10.77
N PHE A 309 -2.38 5.83 10.34
CA PHE A 309 -0.99 6.31 10.24
C PHE A 309 -0.85 7.52 9.34
N VAL A 310 -1.54 7.52 8.20
CA VAL A 310 -1.48 8.66 7.26
C VAL A 310 -2.07 9.92 7.88
N ILE A 311 -3.22 9.79 8.55
CA ILE A 311 -3.90 10.92 9.18
C ILE A 311 -3.06 11.45 10.35
N LEU A 312 -2.61 10.57 11.26
CA LEU A 312 -1.79 10.96 12.41
C LEU A 312 -0.48 11.62 12.00
N SER A 313 0.17 11.14 10.94
CA SER A 313 1.41 11.75 10.44
C SER A 313 1.22 13.20 10.02
N GLN A 314 0.10 13.50 9.37
CA GLN A 314 -0.26 14.84 8.94
C GLN A 314 -0.65 15.75 10.12
N ASP A 315 -1.31 15.18 11.13
CA ASP A 315 -1.71 15.93 12.34
C ASP A 315 -0.53 16.22 13.26
N TYR A 316 0.48 15.34 13.32
CA TYR A 316 1.73 15.64 14.03
C TYR A 316 2.60 16.70 13.32
N LEU A 317 2.55 16.77 11.99
CA LEU A 317 3.29 17.77 11.21
C LEU A 317 2.35 18.62 10.34
N PRO A 318 1.47 19.43 10.94
CA PRO A 318 0.46 20.19 10.21
C PRO A 318 1.05 21.19 9.22
N ASN A 319 2.26 21.73 9.50
CA ASN A 319 2.95 22.65 8.60
C ASN A 319 3.74 21.93 7.49
N ARG A 320 3.85 20.59 7.54
CA ARG A 320 4.69 19.77 6.65
C ARG A 320 3.97 18.50 6.16
N ILE A 321 2.71 18.65 5.76
CA ILE A 321 1.84 17.53 5.33
C ILE A 321 2.48 16.67 4.23
N GLY A 322 3.17 17.30 3.27
CA GLY A 322 3.89 16.57 2.21
C GLY A 322 5.03 15.72 2.75
N THR A 323 5.84 16.26 3.68
CA THR A 323 6.91 15.50 4.35
C THR A 323 6.34 14.36 5.18
N ALA A 324 5.28 14.62 5.95
CA ALA A 324 4.59 13.62 6.77
C ALA A 324 4.12 12.44 5.94
N SER A 325 3.40 12.71 4.85
CA SER A 325 2.89 11.67 3.96
C SER A 325 4.02 10.94 3.21
N GLY A 326 5.03 11.67 2.73
CA GLY A 326 6.15 11.08 2.00
C GLY A 326 7.00 10.13 2.85
N VAL A 327 7.23 10.48 4.12
CA VAL A 327 7.95 9.59 5.06
C VAL A 327 7.08 8.38 5.43
N THR A 328 5.80 8.59 5.76
CA THR A 328 4.94 7.53 6.26
C THR A 328 4.55 6.52 5.17
N ILE A 329 4.29 6.99 3.95
CA ILE A 329 3.87 6.12 2.84
C ILE A 329 5.09 5.64 2.03
N GLY A 330 6.08 6.52 1.78
CA GLY A 330 7.22 6.22 0.92
C GLY A 330 8.39 5.58 1.66
N LEU A 331 9.03 6.32 2.59
CA LEU A 331 10.27 5.87 3.26
C LEU A 331 10.07 4.60 4.08
N ALA A 332 8.94 4.49 4.80
CA ALA A 332 8.64 3.31 5.60
C ALA A 332 8.47 2.05 4.74
N VAL A 333 7.85 2.17 3.56
CA VAL A 333 7.73 1.09 2.58
C VAL A 333 9.11 0.66 2.09
N SER A 334 10.01 1.62 1.80
CA SER A 334 11.39 1.32 1.39
C SER A 334 12.15 0.52 2.44
N ILE A 335 12.07 0.94 3.69
CA ILE A 335 12.77 0.26 4.80
C ILE A 335 12.21 -1.16 4.96
N GLY A 336 10.89 -1.34 4.90
CA GLY A 336 10.26 -2.66 4.96
C GLY A 336 10.79 -3.59 3.85
N GLY A 337 10.85 -3.11 2.61
CA GLY A 337 11.39 -3.86 1.47
C GLY A 337 12.88 -4.20 1.62
N LEU A 338 13.68 -3.31 2.25
CA LEU A 338 15.10 -3.52 2.49
C LEU A 338 15.38 -4.71 3.43
N PHE A 339 14.47 -5.01 4.36
CA PHE A 339 14.60 -6.18 5.24
C PHE A 339 14.22 -7.50 4.56
N SER A 340 13.54 -7.48 3.40
CA SER A 340 13.10 -8.71 2.73
C SER A 340 14.26 -9.68 2.39
N PRO A 341 15.42 -9.26 1.83
CA PRO A 341 16.54 -10.17 1.57
C PRO A 341 17.14 -10.78 2.86
N LEU A 342 17.15 -10.04 3.97
CA LEU A 342 17.60 -10.55 5.25
C LEU A 342 16.68 -11.67 5.76
N LEU A 343 15.37 -11.48 5.65
CA LEU A 343 14.39 -12.51 5.99
C LEU A 343 14.51 -13.72 5.04
N GLY A 344 14.80 -13.49 3.75
CA GLY A 344 15.06 -14.56 2.79
C GLY A 344 16.30 -15.37 3.13
N TRP A 345 17.39 -14.70 3.49
CA TRP A 345 18.61 -15.37 3.99
C TRP A 345 18.34 -16.20 5.26
N LEU A 346 17.52 -15.64 6.18
CA LEU A 346 17.12 -16.37 7.38
C LEU A 346 16.30 -17.62 7.00
N ALA A 347 15.40 -17.53 6.03
CA ALA A 347 14.62 -18.66 5.56
C ALA A 347 15.46 -19.74 4.86
N ASP A 348 16.46 -19.33 4.07
CA ASP A 348 17.41 -20.26 3.44
C ASP A 348 18.33 -20.97 4.47
N SER A 349 18.71 -20.26 5.54
CA SER A 349 19.63 -20.81 6.57
C SER A 349 18.90 -21.62 7.65
N THR A 350 17.59 -21.48 7.80
CA THR A 350 16.80 -22.14 8.85
C THR A 350 15.55 -22.83 8.27
N SER A 351 14.42 -22.15 8.26
CA SER A 351 13.16 -22.55 7.62
C SER A 351 12.21 -21.37 7.46
N LEU A 352 11.21 -21.51 6.58
CA LEU A 352 10.13 -20.52 6.44
C LEU A 352 9.32 -20.40 7.72
N ARG A 353 9.08 -21.52 8.42
CA ARG A 353 8.38 -21.54 9.71
C ARG A 353 9.12 -20.72 10.76
N PHE A 354 10.43 -20.90 10.89
CA PHE A 354 11.25 -20.14 11.82
C PHE A 354 11.24 -18.65 11.46
N THR A 355 11.42 -18.32 10.18
CA THR A 355 11.42 -16.93 9.72
C THR A 355 10.09 -16.23 10.02
N LEU A 356 8.93 -16.87 9.73
CA LEU A 356 7.63 -16.30 10.09
C LEU A 356 7.44 -16.21 11.62
N SER A 357 8.01 -17.13 12.39
CA SER A 357 7.97 -17.07 13.86
C SER A 357 8.69 -15.83 14.40
N THR A 358 9.82 -15.44 13.81
CA THR A 358 10.55 -14.23 14.23
C THR A 358 9.74 -12.97 13.98
N LEU A 359 8.88 -12.95 12.95
CA LEU A 359 8.03 -11.81 12.66
C LEU A 359 6.96 -11.56 13.74
N ILE A 360 6.64 -12.53 14.61
CA ILE A 360 5.71 -12.35 15.74
C ILE A 360 6.20 -11.27 16.71
N ALA A 361 7.52 -11.09 16.82
CA ALA A 361 8.08 -10.04 17.65
C ALA A 361 7.74 -8.62 17.15
N LEU A 362 7.46 -8.46 15.86
CA LEU A 362 7.21 -7.13 15.26
C LEU A 362 5.90 -6.49 15.73
N PRO A 363 4.73 -7.15 15.70
CA PRO A 363 3.51 -6.55 16.24
C PRO A 363 3.60 -6.28 17.75
N ILE A 364 4.33 -7.10 18.51
CA ILE A 364 4.61 -6.85 19.94
C ILE A 364 5.45 -5.58 20.09
N LEU A 365 6.54 -5.45 19.32
CA LEU A 365 7.35 -4.23 19.29
C LEU A 365 6.54 -3.00 18.90
N ALA A 366 5.67 -3.11 17.87
CA ALA A 366 4.80 -2.03 17.44
C ALA A 366 3.81 -1.62 18.54
N LEU A 367 3.27 -2.57 19.31
CA LEU A 367 2.45 -2.29 20.50
C LEU A 367 3.22 -1.50 21.55
N LEU A 368 4.41 -1.94 21.92
CA LEU A 368 5.27 -1.25 22.90
C LEU A 368 5.60 0.17 22.43
N LEU A 369 5.98 0.35 21.15
CA LEU A 369 6.25 1.67 20.59
C LEU A 369 4.98 2.54 20.56
N SER A 370 3.81 1.95 20.28
CA SER A 370 2.54 2.69 20.26
C SER A 370 2.10 3.16 21.64
N ALA A 371 2.55 2.50 22.72
CA ALA A 371 2.30 2.94 24.07
C ALA A 371 2.96 4.29 24.41
N LEU A 372 4.05 4.61 23.70
CA LEU A 372 4.78 5.88 23.84
C LEU A 372 4.15 7.03 23.00
N MET A 373 3.10 6.75 22.24
CA MET A 373 2.41 7.74 21.41
C MET A 373 1.27 8.40 22.18
N HIS A 374 0.97 9.63 21.82
CA HIS A 374 -0.17 10.41 22.34
C HIS A 374 -1.03 10.93 21.20
N GLU A 375 -2.30 11.21 21.47
CA GLU A 375 -3.19 11.85 20.47
C GLU A 375 -2.69 13.29 20.22
N PRO A 376 -2.72 13.77 18.96
CA PRO A 376 -2.39 15.15 18.66
C PRO A 376 -3.27 16.11 19.47
N VAL A 377 -2.66 17.16 20.02
CA VAL A 377 -3.42 18.23 20.65
C VAL A 377 -4.17 18.97 19.55
N THR A 378 -5.47 18.72 19.42
CA THR A 378 -6.33 19.53 18.56
C THR A 378 -6.34 20.94 19.13
N ALA A 379 -5.83 21.93 18.36
CA ALA A 379 -6.04 23.31 18.73
C ALA A 379 -7.55 23.53 18.91
N ALA A 380 -7.96 23.94 20.10
CA ALA A 380 -9.35 24.32 20.36
C ALA A 380 -9.78 25.32 19.28
N PRO A 381 -11.01 25.22 18.73
CA PRO A 381 -11.53 26.22 17.82
C PRO A 381 -11.30 27.59 18.47
N SER A 382 -10.53 28.45 17.81
CA SER A 382 -10.32 29.79 18.31
C SER A 382 -11.68 30.44 18.50
N ALA A 383 -11.96 30.95 19.69
CA ALA A 383 -13.20 31.60 20.10
C ALA A 383 -13.49 32.91 19.31
N GLN A 384 -13.16 32.96 18.04
CA GLN A 384 -13.35 34.08 17.13
C GLN A 384 -14.57 33.98 16.23
N GLU A 385 -15.43 32.95 16.37
CA GLU A 385 -16.65 32.82 15.57
C GLU A 385 -17.94 33.29 16.29
N GLU A 386 -17.85 33.91 17.48
CA GLU A 386 -19.03 34.43 18.18
C GLU A 386 -19.19 35.95 18.13
N THR A 387 -18.75 36.60 17.09
CA THR A 387 -19.07 38.02 16.89
C THR A 387 -19.76 38.28 15.57
N TYR A 388 -20.91 37.63 15.36
CA TYR A 388 -21.90 38.18 14.47
C TYR A 388 -22.70 39.21 15.22
N PRO A 389 -22.68 40.53 14.84
CA PRO A 389 -23.58 41.49 15.40
C PRO A 389 -25.01 41.11 15.04
N HIS A 390 -25.83 40.90 16.06
CA HIS A 390 -27.28 40.84 15.92
C HIS A 390 -27.75 42.09 15.18
N PHE A 391 -28.12 41.94 13.92
CA PHE A 391 -28.98 42.90 13.25
C PHE A 391 -30.35 42.89 13.94
N SER A 392 -30.62 43.85 14.79
CA SER A 392 -31.93 44.09 15.35
C SER A 392 -32.90 44.45 14.21
N ARG A 393 -33.94 43.67 14.08
CA ARG A 393 -35.11 43.97 13.30
C ARG A 393 -35.92 45.04 14.05
N ASP A 394 -35.53 46.30 14.05
CA ASP A 394 -36.40 47.40 14.46
C ASP A 394 -36.06 48.60 13.61
N GLY A 395 -36.94 48.91 12.68
CA GLY A 395 -36.86 50.12 11.88
C GLY A 395 -37.57 50.04 10.52
N LEU A 396 -38.88 49.74 10.52
CA LEU A 396 -39.78 50.18 9.47
C LEU A 396 -41.12 50.62 10.14
N VAL A 397 -41.21 51.91 10.33
CA VAL A 397 -42.48 52.64 10.28
C VAL A 397 -42.45 53.53 9.07
#